data_62827ef99f98d4b00349caad487a0771
#
_entry.id   62827ef99f98d4b00349caad487a0771
#
_cell.length_a   1.000
_cell.length_b   1.000
_cell.length_c   1.000
_cell.angle_alpha   90.00
_cell.angle_beta   90.00
_cell.angle_gamma   90.00
#
_symmetry.space_group_name_H-M   'P 1'
#
loop_
_entity.id
_entity.type
_entity.pdbx_description
1 polymer ?
#
loop_
_entity_poly.entity_id
_entity_poly.type
_entity_poly.pdbx_seq_one_letter_code
_entity_poly.pdbx_strand_id
1 'polypeptide(L)'
;LINKLVEHLNSGNFANTFSNIKSENEIIDSFNLLTAKPMLYIANVDEDEILSNDYNLFSKKLQAYANQKDSLYLKICASIEQEISNFEKEEEKQFFLNEYKLSEPGLDKIIKYGFDLLGLQTFFTCGEKEVRSWTIPKNALAPEAAGRIHSDFQRGFIKADVFHYNDIIKYQSEKRLSELGLIRQEGKEYIVKDGDVL
;
A
#
# COMPACT_ATOMS: atom_id res chain seq x y z
N LEU A 1 4.31 3.08 33.42
CA LEU A 1 4.38 3.11 31.96
C LEU A 1 5.27 4.23 31.45
N ILE A 2 4.90 5.51 31.63
CA ILE A 2 5.58 6.68 31.05
C ILE A 2 7.07 6.72 31.42
N ASN A 3 7.46 6.55 32.69
CA ASN A 3 8.86 6.57 33.07
C ASN A 3 9.66 5.47 32.37
N LYS A 4 9.13 4.26 32.23
CA LYS A 4 9.78 3.16 31.52
C LYS A 4 9.93 3.47 30.03
N LEU A 5 8.92 4.10 29.41
CA LEU A 5 9.00 4.54 28.01
C LEU A 5 10.07 5.62 27.84
N VAL A 6 10.15 6.58 28.74
CA VAL A 6 11.18 7.64 28.73
C VAL A 6 12.59 7.03 28.86
N GLU A 7 12.80 6.09 29.78
CA GLU A 7 14.07 5.37 29.93
C GLU A 7 14.45 4.60 28.64
N HIS A 8 13.46 3.92 28.03
CA HIS A 8 13.65 3.18 26.78
C HIS A 8 14.08 4.11 25.63
N LEU A 9 13.41 5.26 25.48
CA LEU A 9 13.75 6.25 24.45
C LEU A 9 15.11 6.92 24.72
N ASN A 10 15.42 7.26 25.98
CA ASN A 10 16.71 7.84 26.38
C ASN A 10 17.88 6.86 26.15
N SER A 11 17.61 5.56 26.14
CA SER A 11 18.60 4.52 25.78
C SER A 11 18.83 4.40 24.27
N GLY A 12 18.22 5.28 23.44
CA GLY A 12 18.36 5.29 22.00
C GLY A 12 17.47 4.25 21.27
N ASN A 13 16.51 3.65 21.97
CA ASN A 13 15.60 2.68 21.37
C ASN A 13 14.36 3.38 20.76
N PHE A 14 13.79 2.79 19.72
CA PHE A 14 12.57 3.29 19.09
C PHE A 14 11.33 2.92 19.93
N ALA A 15 10.32 3.77 19.89
CA ALA A 15 9.09 3.53 20.63
C ALA A 15 8.37 2.23 20.19
N ASN A 16 8.44 1.85 18.91
CA ASN A 16 7.86 0.60 18.39
C ASN A 16 8.54 -0.67 18.92
N THR A 17 9.72 -0.57 19.53
CA THR A 17 10.42 -1.70 20.19
C THR A 17 10.13 -1.78 21.68
N PHE A 18 9.30 -0.87 22.21
CA PHE A 18 8.92 -0.88 23.62
C PHE A 18 7.89 -1.97 23.89
N SER A 19 8.26 -2.97 24.69
CA SER A 19 7.37 -4.05 25.09
C SER A 19 6.44 -3.61 26.21
N ASN A 20 5.16 -3.62 25.96
CA ASN A 20 4.12 -3.27 26.94
C ASN A 20 2.93 -4.22 26.86
N ILE A 21 1.99 -4.06 27.81
CA ILE A 21 0.74 -4.81 27.82
C ILE A 21 -0.20 -4.17 26.78
N LYS A 22 -0.97 -4.98 26.03
CA LYS A 22 -1.89 -4.50 24.98
C LYS A 22 -2.79 -3.32 25.40
N SER A 23 -3.23 -3.31 26.67
CA SER A 23 -4.05 -2.23 27.24
C SER A 23 -3.34 -0.89 27.38
N GLU A 24 -2.01 -0.85 27.27
CA GLU A 24 -1.20 0.37 27.37
C GLU A 24 -0.87 0.95 25.99
N ASN A 25 -1.13 0.21 24.90
CA ASN A 25 -0.85 0.66 23.53
C ASN A 25 -1.61 1.94 23.19
N GLU A 26 -2.89 2.03 23.53
CA GLU A 26 -3.71 3.22 23.28
C GLU A 26 -3.11 4.49 23.89
N ILE A 27 -2.51 4.37 25.09
CA ILE A 27 -1.83 5.50 25.75
C ILE A 27 -0.58 5.90 24.98
N ILE A 28 0.23 4.92 24.56
CA ILE A 28 1.44 5.19 23.79
C ILE A 28 1.10 5.77 22.42
N ASP A 29 0.10 5.24 21.75
CA ASP A 29 -0.39 5.71 20.46
C ASP A 29 -0.89 7.15 20.54
N SER A 30 -1.49 7.56 21.66
CA SER A 30 -1.96 8.93 21.89
C SER A 30 -0.82 9.95 21.89
N PHE A 31 0.41 9.56 22.19
CA PHE A 31 1.59 10.44 22.12
C PHE A 31 2.08 10.72 20.72
N ASN A 32 1.59 10.00 19.71
CA ASN A 32 1.97 10.16 18.30
C ASN A 32 3.49 10.19 18.05
N LEU A 33 4.25 9.36 18.77
CA LEU A 33 5.70 9.31 18.68
C LEU A 33 6.13 8.88 17.26
N LEU A 34 7.08 9.62 16.68
CA LEU A 34 7.58 9.32 15.34
C LEU A 34 8.14 7.90 15.22
N THR A 35 8.89 7.46 16.23
CA THR A 35 9.50 6.13 16.23
C THR A 35 8.54 5.00 16.63
N ALA A 36 7.29 5.31 16.99
CA ALA A 36 6.22 4.31 17.13
C ALA A 36 5.60 3.94 15.79
N LYS A 37 5.70 4.83 14.79
CA LYS A 37 5.11 4.62 13.47
C LYS A 37 5.91 3.57 12.68
N PRO A 38 5.22 2.77 11.85
CA PRO A 38 5.91 1.87 10.92
C PRO A 38 6.79 2.67 9.96
N MET A 39 7.93 2.09 9.57
CA MET A 39 8.94 2.77 8.76
C MET A 39 9.26 2.00 7.49
N LEU A 40 9.43 2.73 6.39
CA LEU A 40 9.99 2.27 5.14
C LEU A 40 11.36 2.94 4.95
N TYR A 41 12.40 2.14 4.76
CA TYR A 41 13.75 2.63 4.47
C TYR A 41 13.99 2.67 2.97
N ILE A 42 14.36 3.84 2.45
CA ILE A 42 14.60 4.04 1.03
C ILE A 42 16.07 4.42 0.83
N ALA A 43 16.82 3.58 0.11
CA ALA A 43 18.15 3.90 -0.37
C ALA A 43 18.04 4.63 -1.72
N ASN A 44 18.34 5.92 -1.74
CA ASN A 44 18.52 6.64 -2.98
C ASN A 44 19.96 6.41 -3.44
N VAL A 45 20.14 5.75 -4.59
CA VAL A 45 21.43 5.31 -5.11
C VAL A 45 21.68 5.87 -6.51
N ASP A 46 22.91 5.71 -7.00
CA ASP A 46 23.31 6.11 -8.35
C ASP A 46 22.74 5.13 -9.39
N GLU A 47 22.74 5.56 -10.65
CA GLU A 47 22.30 4.76 -11.80
C GLU A 47 23.11 3.48 -11.97
N ASP A 48 24.44 3.59 -11.80
CA ASP A 48 25.36 2.44 -11.89
C ASP A 48 25.00 1.34 -10.87
N GLU A 49 24.56 1.73 -9.67
CA GLU A 49 24.14 0.78 -8.64
C GLU A 49 22.80 0.13 -8.96
N ILE A 50 21.92 0.82 -9.68
CA ILE A 50 20.67 0.23 -10.19
C ILE A 50 20.98 -0.79 -11.29
N LEU A 51 21.82 -0.40 -12.27
CA LEU A 51 22.16 -1.22 -13.44
C LEU A 51 22.93 -2.50 -13.08
N SER A 52 23.95 -2.37 -12.22
CA SER A 52 24.78 -3.49 -11.79
C SER A 52 24.09 -4.46 -10.85
N ASN A 53 22.98 -4.03 -10.28
CA ASN A 53 22.31 -4.71 -9.17
C ASN A 53 23.23 -4.98 -7.96
N ASP A 54 24.37 -4.29 -7.93
CA ASP A 54 25.27 -4.28 -6.80
C ASP A 54 24.76 -3.33 -5.70
N TYR A 55 25.31 -3.52 -4.53
CA TYR A 55 25.01 -2.65 -3.39
C TYR A 55 26.30 -2.01 -2.92
N ASN A 56 26.33 -0.70 -2.86
CA ASN A 56 27.43 -0.01 -2.18
C ASN A 56 27.40 -0.28 -0.67
N LEU A 57 28.46 0.14 0.03
CA LEU A 57 28.59 -0.11 1.47
C LEU A 57 27.41 0.47 2.29
N PHE A 58 26.87 1.62 1.86
CA PHE A 58 25.81 2.33 2.60
C PHE A 58 24.46 1.67 2.37
N SER A 59 24.10 1.32 1.12
CA SER A 59 22.87 0.62 0.80
C SER A 59 22.82 -0.77 1.44
N LYS A 60 23.95 -1.51 1.47
CA LYS A 60 24.08 -2.78 2.22
C LYS A 60 23.82 -2.60 3.72
N LYS A 61 24.43 -1.58 4.33
CA LYS A 61 24.23 -1.30 5.77
C LYS A 61 22.79 -0.92 6.06
N LEU A 62 22.16 -0.09 5.20
CA LEU A 62 20.78 0.32 5.38
C LEU A 62 19.83 -0.88 5.25
N GLN A 63 20.06 -1.75 4.27
CA GLN A 63 19.28 -2.97 4.10
C GLN A 63 19.41 -3.91 5.31
N ALA A 64 20.63 -4.12 5.79
CA ALA A 64 20.87 -4.94 6.97
C ALA A 64 20.19 -4.35 8.22
N TYR A 65 20.23 -3.02 8.37
CA TYR A 65 19.55 -2.32 9.45
C TYR A 65 18.01 -2.45 9.37
N ALA A 66 17.44 -2.24 8.17
CA ALA A 66 16.01 -2.42 7.95
C ALA A 66 15.55 -3.86 8.29
N ASN A 67 16.32 -4.87 7.83
CA ASN A 67 16.05 -6.27 8.14
C ASN A 67 16.11 -6.55 9.65
N GLN A 68 17.10 -5.98 10.36
CA GLN A 68 17.21 -6.11 11.82
C GLN A 68 16.01 -5.51 12.55
N LYS A 69 15.39 -4.49 11.97
CA LYS A 69 14.21 -3.79 12.52
C LYS A 69 12.87 -4.36 12.02
N ASP A 70 12.90 -5.45 11.26
CA ASP A 70 11.72 -6.03 10.60
C ASP A 70 10.93 -4.97 9.81
N SER A 71 11.66 -4.10 9.12
CA SER A 71 11.12 -2.97 8.37
C SER A 71 11.32 -3.15 6.87
N LEU A 72 10.44 -2.55 6.09
CA LEU A 72 10.54 -2.59 4.64
C LEU A 72 11.76 -1.78 4.16
N TYR A 73 12.41 -2.28 3.12
CA TYR A 73 13.54 -1.65 2.44
C TYR A 73 13.28 -1.57 0.94
N LEU A 74 13.62 -0.44 0.34
CA LEU A 74 13.56 -0.24 -1.10
C LEU A 74 14.80 0.52 -1.57
N LYS A 75 15.31 0.13 -2.74
CA LYS A 75 16.39 0.83 -3.46
C LYS A 75 15.79 1.53 -4.67
N ILE A 76 16.07 2.83 -4.83
CA ILE A 76 15.62 3.65 -5.96
C ILE A 76 16.77 4.53 -6.45
N CYS A 77 16.64 5.05 -7.66
CA CYS A 77 17.47 6.12 -8.18
C CYS A 77 16.56 7.29 -8.58
N ALA A 78 16.68 8.42 -7.86
CA ALA A 78 15.79 9.56 -8.07
C ALA A 78 15.94 10.20 -9.46
N SER A 79 17.12 10.17 -10.07
CA SER A 79 17.32 10.65 -11.45
C SER A 79 16.55 9.80 -12.46
N ILE A 80 16.63 8.47 -12.35
CA ILE A 80 15.87 7.54 -13.19
C ILE A 80 14.35 7.77 -13.01
N GLU A 81 13.88 7.93 -11.78
CA GLU A 81 12.45 8.20 -11.51
C GLU A 81 11.99 9.52 -12.14
N GLN A 82 12.85 10.55 -12.11
CA GLN A 82 12.57 11.82 -12.75
C GLN A 82 12.48 11.67 -14.28
N GLU A 83 13.37 10.91 -14.90
CA GLU A 83 13.32 10.64 -16.34
C GLU A 83 12.06 9.87 -16.72
N ILE A 84 11.72 8.82 -15.95
CA ILE A 84 10.49 8.04 -16.14
C ILE A 84 9.25 8.93 -16.09
N SER A 85 9.22 9.92 -15.19
CA SER A 85 8.07 10.83 -15.04
C SER A 85 7.86 11.77 -16.25
N ASN A 86 8.88 11.96 -17.09
CA ASN A 86 8.81 12.82 -18.28
C ASN A 86 8.24 12.11 -19.51
N PHE A 87 8.13 10.78 -19.50
CA PHE A 87 7.56 10.05 -20.63
C PHE A 87 6.04 10.17 -20.65
N GLU A 88 5.50 10.66 -21.75
CA GLU A 88 4.05 10.76 -21.99
C GLU A 88 3.48 9.44 -22.53
N LYS A 89 4.29 8.65 -23.25
CA LYS A 89 3.86 7.40 -23.86
C LYS A 89 4.33 6.20 -23.05
N GLU A 90 3.42 5.29 -22.79
CA GLU A 90 3.71 4.08 -22.03
C GLU A 90 4.74 3.18 -22.71
N GLU A 91 4.77 3.16 -24.06
CA GLU A 91 5.75 2.38 -24.82
C GLU A 91 7.18 2.89 -24.60
N GLU A 92 7.38 4.22 -24.58
CA GLU A 92 8.69 4.85 -24.33
C GLU A 92 9.15 4.58 -22.89
N LYS A 93 8.22 4.71 -21.93
CA LYS A 93 8.45 4.40 -20.52
C LYS A 93 8.85 2.94 -20.33
N GLN A 94 8.14 2.01 -20.97
CA GLN A 94 8.44 0.59 -20.87
C GLN A 94 9.80 0.23 -21.51
N PHE A 95 10.16 0.86 -22.63
CA PHE A 95 11.47 0.70 -23.26
C PHE A 95 12.58 1.15 -22.31
N PHE A 96 12.42 2.33 -21.68
CA PHE A 96 13.37 2.88 -20.72
C PHE A 96 13.53 1.98 -19.48
N LEU A 97 12.43 1.51 -18.91
CA LEU A 97 12.47 0.56 -17.78
C LEU A 97 13.25 -0.71 -18.14
N ASN A 98 13.06 -1.24 -19.34
CA ASN A 98 13.77 -2.44 -19.79
C ASN A 98 15.29 -2.20 -19.93
N GLU A 99 15.75 -1.02 -20.36
CA GLU A 99 17.18 -0.69 -20.42
C GLU A 99 17.81 -0.73 -19.03
N TYR A 100 17.11 -0.25 -18.01
CA TYR A 100 17.55 -0.29 -16.61
C TYR A 100 17.22 -1.62 -15.90
N LYS A 101 16.67 -2.61 -16.60
CA LYS A 101 16.23 -3.92 -16.06
C LYS A 101 15.25 -3.78 -14.89
N LEU A 102 14.44 -2.74 -14.94
CA LEU A 102 13.39 -2.46 -13.96
C LEU A 102 12.06 -3.05 -14.45
N SER A 103 11.35 -3.74 -13.58
CA SER A 103 10.01 -4.27 -13.87
C SER A 103 8.91 -3.21 -13.80
N GLU A 104 9.14 -2.19 -13.00
CA GLU A 104 8.22 -1.08 -12.73
C GLU A 104 8.98 0.10 -12.13
N PRO A 105 8.44 1.33 -12.18
CA PRO A 105 9.02 2.49 -11.52
C PRO A 105 9.20 2.29 -10.02
N GLY A 106 10.25 2.86 -9.45
CA GLY A 106 10.47 2.84 -8.00
C GLY A 106 9.39 3.60 -7.23
N LEU A 107 8.82 4.65 -7.83
CA LEU A 107 7.70 5.39 -7.24
C LEU A 107 6.46 4.48 -7.05
N ASP A 108 6.15 3.64 -8.03
CA ASP A 108 5.04 2.69 -7.94
C ASP A 108 5.27 1.68 -6.80
N LYS A 109 6.53 1.24 -6.61
CA LYS A 109 6.93 0.38 -5.47
C LYS A 109 6.76 1.11 -4.15
N ILE A 110 7.16 2.40 -4.06
CA ILE A 110 6.97 3.20 -2.85
C ILE A 110 5.50 3.28 -2.47
N ILE A 111 4.62 3.53 -3.45
CA ILE A 111 3.17 3.59 -3.23
C ILE A 111 2.65 2.25 -2.72
N LYS A 112 3.00 1.13 -3.37
CA LYS A 112 2.60 -0.21 -2.95
C LYS A 112 3.06 -0.53 -1.52
N TYR A 113 4.34 -0.28 -1.23
CA TYR A 113 4.91 -0.51 0.11
C TYR A 113 4.29 0.41 1.17
N GLY A 114 3.95 1.65 0.79
CA GLY A 114 3.23 2.58 1.67
C GLY A 114 1.83 2.07 2.02
N PHE A 115 1.08 1.58 1.04
CA PHE A 115 -0.23 0.95 1.27
C PHE A 115 -0.11 -0.28 2.17
N ASP A 116 0.87 -1.16 1.89
CA ASP A 116 1.10 -2.34 2.71
C ASP A 116 1.48 -1.99 4.15
N LEU A 117 2.38 -1.02 4.32
CA LEU A 117 2.86 -0.56 5.62
C LEU A 117 1.74 0.04 6.48
N LEU A 118 0.81 0.75 5.83
CA LEU A 118 -0.35 1.37 6.48
C LEU A 118 -1.53 0.39 6.62
N GLY A 119 -1.40 -0.84 6.13
CA GLY A 119 -2.49 -1.82 6.13
C GLY A 119 -3.69 -1.37 5.31
N LEU A 120 -3.44 -0.68 4.18
CA LEU A 120 -4.47 -0.16 3.28
C LEU A 120 -4.61 -1.03 2.03
N GLN A 121 -5.77 -0.94 1.43
CA GLN A 121 -6.11 -1.54 0.13
C GLN A 121 -7.11 -0.65 -0.63
N THR A 122 -7.29 -0.94 -1.91
CA THR A 122 -8.16 -0.16 -2.79
C THR A 122 -9.31 -1.01 -3.31
N PHE A 123 -10.52 -0.45 -3.30
CA PHE A 123 -11.64 -0.96 -4.07
C PHE A 123 -12.16 0.13 -5.02
N PHE A 124 -12.97 -0.27 -5.98
CA PHE A 124 -13.53 0.62 -6.99
C PHE A 124 -15.05 0.64 -6.93
N THR A 125 -15.63 1.74 -7.35
CA THR A 125 -17.04 1.83 -7.71
C THR A 125 -17.16 2.15 -9.17
N CYS A 126 -18.10 1.51 -9.85
CA CYS A 126 -18.39 1.72 -11.27
C CYS A 126 -19.88 2.05 -11.44
N GLY A 127 -20.17 3.17 -12.07
CA GLY A 127 -21.51 3.59 -12.40
C GLY A 127 -21.52 4.34 -13.74
N GLU A 128 -22.69 4.61 -14.28
CA GLU A 128 -22.86 5.29 -15.58
C GLU A 128 -22.17 6.67 -15.64
N LYS A 129 -22.04 7.34 -14.50
CA LYS A 129 -21.53 8.72 -14.42
C LYS A 129 -20.09 8.81 -13.96
N GLU A 130 -19.64 7.86 -13.17
CA GLU A 130 -18.35 7.96 -12.48
C GLU A 130 -17.78 6.56 -12.22
N VAL A 131 -16.46 6.42 -12.43
CA VAL A 131 -15.63 5.31 -11.93
C VAL A 131 -14.66 5.91 -10.94
N ARG A 132 -14.61 5.36 -9.73
CA ARG A 132 -13.79 5.92 -8.66
C ARG A 132 -13.09 4.85 -7.84
N SER A 133 -11.86 5.15 -7.41
CA SER A 133 -11.11 4.36 -6.45
C SER A 133 -11.31 4.86 -5.01
N TRP A 134 -11.37 3.93 -4.06
CA TRP A 134 -11.55 4.20 -2.65
C TRP A 134 -10.53 3.43 -1.83
N THR A 135 -9.92 4.11 -0.88
CA THR A 135 -8.95 3.50 0.03
C THR A 135 -9.64 3.08 1.34
N ILE A 136 -9.41 1.83 1.74
CA ILE A 136 -9.94 1.23 2.97
C ILE A 136 -8.84 0.46 3.71
N PRO A 137 -8.98 0.21 5.02
CA PRO A 137 -8.13 -0.73 5.73
C PRO A 137 -8.23 -2.14 5.13
N LYS A 138 -7.14 -2.90 5.16
CA LYS A 138 -7.19 -4.34 4.87
C LYS A 138 -8.17 -5.02 5.81
N ASN A 139 -8.88 -6.03 5.30
CA ASN A 139 -9.92 -6.75 6.01
C ASN A 139 -11.18 -5.94 6.38
N ALA A 140 -11.37 -4.75 5.81
CA ALA A 140 -12.60 -3.99 5.98
C ALA A 140 -13.81 -4.78 5.43
N LEU A 141 -14.93 -4.74 6.16
CA LEU A 141 -16.19 -5.35 5.75
C LEU A 141 -16.90 -4.46 4.71
N ALA A 142 -17.77 -5.07 3.90
CA ALA A 142 -18.50 -4.36 2.86
C ALA A 142 -19.31 -3.14 3.38
N PRO A 143 -19.96 -3.15 4.55
CA PRO A 143 -20.58 -1.94 5.09
C PRO A 143 -19.57 -0.82 5.40
N GLU A 144 -18.37 -1.15 5.85
CA GLU A 144 -17.31 -0.17 6.13
C GLU A 144 -16.79 0.46 4.83
N ALA A 145 -16.60 -0.35 3.79
CA ALA A 145 -16.25 0.11 2.45
C ALA A 145 -17.34 1.03 1.88
N ALA A 146 -18.61 0.64 1.96
CA ALA A 146 -19.75 1.46 1.58
C ALA A 146 -19.79 2.80 2.35
N GLY A 147 -19.40 2.78 3.61
CA GLY A 147 -19.28 3.98 4.45
C GLY A 147 -18.22 4.98 3.97
N ARG A 148 -17.21 4.54 3.25
CA ARG A 148 -16.23 5.44 2.60
C ARG A 148 -16.83 6.22 1.45
N ILE A 149 -17.82 5.66 0.78
CA ILE A 149 -18.56 6.34 -0.30
C ILE A 149 -19.51 7.37 0.32
N HIS A 150 -20.36 6.92 1.25
CA HIS A 150 -21.28 7.77 1.99
C HIS A 150 -21.75 7.08 3.29
N SER A 151 -21.91 7.85 4.36
CA SER A 151 -22.33 7.32 5.68
C SER A 151 -23.69 6.61 5.66
N ASP A 152 -24.60 7.02 4.77
CA ASP A 152 -25.90 6.39 4.64
C ASP A 152 -25.80 5.00 4.01
N PHE A 153 -24.83 4.78 3.12
CA PHE A 153 -24.59 3.44 2.54
C PHE A 153 -24.11 2.46 3.59
N GLN A 154 -23.33 2.90 4.58
CA GLN A 154 -22.94 2.04 5.69
C GLN A 154 -24.16 1.62 6.54
N ARG A 155 -25.03 2.60 6.88
CA ARG A 155 -26.21 2.35 7.73
C ARG A 155 -27.25 1.49 7.02
N GLY A 156 -27.47 1.75 5.74
CA GLY A 156 -28.45 1.07 4.91
C GLY A 156 -27.93 -0.15 4.16
N PHE A 157 -26.67 -0.57 4.40
CA PHE A 157 -26.06 -1.65 3.64
C PHE A 157 -26.83 -2.96 3.83
N ILE A 158 -27.20 -3.59 2.72
CA ILE A 158 -27.84 -4.90 2.66
C ILE A 158 -26.91 -5.89 1.94
N LYS A 159 -26.55 -5.56 0.73
CA LYS A 159 -25.70 -6.35 -0.18
C LYS A 159 -25.11 -5.46 -1.26
N ALA A 160 -24.02 -5.93 -1.88
CA ALA A 160 -23.41 -5.34 -3.06
C ALA A 160 -23.15 -6.42 -4.11
N ASP A 161 -23.22 -6.03 -5.37
CA ASP A 161 -22.73 -6.86 -6.46
C ASP A 161 -21.24 -6.57 -6.62
N VAL A 162 -20.42 -7.64 -6.58
CA VAL A 162 -18.96 -7.53 -6.51
C VAL A 162 -18.32 -8.34 -7.62
N PHE A 163 -17.38 -7.75 -8.35
CA PHE A 163 -16.50 -8.42 -9.28
C PHE A 163 -15.09 -7.85 -9.18
N HIS A 164 -14.09 -8.52 -9.73
CA HIS A 164 -12.71 -8.04 -9.65
C HIS A 164 -12.34 -7.23 -10.88
N TYR A 165 -11.54 -6.15 -10.71
CA TYR A 165 -11.15 -5.25 -11.80
C TYR A 165 -10.43 -5.98 -12.94
N ASN A 166 -9.66 -7.03 -12.67
CA ASN A 166 -9.03 -7.85 -13.71
C ASN A 166 -10.04 -8.54 -14.63
N ASP A 167 -11.22 -8.89 -14.10
CA ASP A 167 -12.26 -9.53 -14.90
C ASP A 167 -12.88 -8.51 -15.85
N ILE A 168 -13.16 -7.27 -15.40
CA ILE A 168 -13.70 -6.26 -16.31
C ILE A 168 -12.70 -5.85 -17.38
N ILE A 169 -11.38 -5.76 -17.05
CA ILE A 169 -10.33 -5.51 -18.04
C ILE A 169 -10.30 -6.63 -19.09
N LYS A 170 -10.40 -7.89 -18.66
CA LYS A 170 -10.32 -9.04 -19.54
C LYS A 170 -11.53 -9.18 -20.46
N TYR A 171 -12.73 -9.01 -19.92
CA TYR A 171 -13.99 -9.27 -20.64
C TYR A 171 -14.65 -8.00 -21.17
N GLN A 172 -14.24 -6.82 -20.73
CA GLN A 172 -14.67 -5.50 -21.20
C GLN A 172 -16.18 -5.25 -21.18
N SER A 173 -16.95 -6.01 -20.38
CA SER A 173 -18.40 -5.91 -20.30
C SER A 173 -18.95 -6.53 -19.03
N GLU A 174 -19.68 -5.76 -18.22
CA GLU A 174 -20.40 -6.27 -17.06
C GLU A 174 -21.43 -7.33 -17.43
N LYS A 175 -22.11 -7.16 -18.58
CA LYS A 175 -23.05 -8.18 -19.10
C LYS A 175 -22.34 -9.52 -19.29
N ARG A 176 -21.13 -9.49 -19.84
CA ARG A 176 -20.34 -10.70 -20.05
C ARG A 176 -19.89 -11.31 -18.71
N LEU A 177 -19.54 -10.49 -17.72
CA LEU A 177 -19.22 -10.98 -16.37
C LEU A 177 -20.43 -11.66 -15.74
N SER A 178 -21.62 -11.10 -15.91
CA SER A 178 -22.87 -11.68 -15.41
C SER A 178 -23.17 -13.04 -16.08
N GLU A 179 -23.05 -13.13 -17.40
CA GLU A 179 -23.23 -14.36 -18.16
C GLU A 179 -22.26 -15.47 -17.73
N LEU A 180 -21.05 -15.10 -17.33
CA LEU A 180 -20.00 -16.01 -16.84
C LEU A 180 -20.10 -16.33 -15.35
N GLY A 181 -21.04 -15.71 -14.62
CA GLY A 181 -21.20 -15.90 -13.18
C GLY A 181 -20.05 -15.30 -12.34
N LEU A 182 -19.35 -14.29 -12.88
CA LEU A 182 -18.23 -13.62 -12.21
C LEU A 182 -18.69 -12.48 -11.32
N ILE A 183 -19.92 -12.01 -11.44
CA ILE A 183 -20.52 -11.05 -10.52
C ILE A 183 -21.12 -11.84 -9.36
N ARG A 184 -20.64 -11.54 -8.16
CA ARG A 184 -21.08 -12.16 -6.92
C ARG A 184 -21.93 -11.17 -6.15
N GLN A 185 -22.94 -11.65 -5.46
CA GLN A 185 -23.75 -10.86 -4.55
C GLN A 185 -23.29 -11.13 -3.13
N GLU A 186 -22.70 -10.11 -2.48
CA GLU A 186 -22.04 -10.23 -1.19
C GLU A 186 -22.79 -9.42 -0.11
N GLY A 187 -22.90 -10.00 1.07
CA GLY A 187 -23.60 -9.43 2.22
C GLY A 187 -22.69 -8.65 3.19
N LYS A 188 -23.22 -8.39 4.39
CA LYS A 188 -22.55 -7.57 5.42
C LYS A 188 -21.22 -8.13 5.93
N GLU A 189 -21.08 -9.45 5.94
CA GLU A 189 -19.91 -10.16 6.47
C GLU A 189 -18.79 -10.31 5.41
N TYR A 190 -19.02 -9.80 4.20
CA TYR A 190 -18.02 -9.88 3.14
C TYR A 190 -16.83 -8.99 3.47
N ILE A 191 -15.64 -9.59 3.46
CA ILE A 191 -14.36 -8.87 3.54
C ILE A 191 -13.98 -8.43 2.15
N VAL A 192 -13.99 -7.13 1.90
CA VAL A 192 -13.61 -6.53 0.62
C VAL A 192 -12.14 -6.83 0.33
N LYS A 193 -11.84 -7.19 -0.91
CA LYS A 193 -10.50 -7.50 -1.37
C LYS A 193 -9.93 -6.33 -2.18
N ASP A 194 -8.60 -6.28 -2.25
CA ASP A 194 -7.91 -5.31 -3.12
C ASP A 194 -8.30 -5.56 -4.58
N GLY A 195 -8.73 -4.49 -5.26
CA GLY A 195 -9.18 -4.57 -6.65
C GLY A 195 -10.63 -5.04 -6.86
N ASP A 196 -11.43 -5.21 -5.80
CA ASP A 196 -12.87 -5.42 -5.96
C ASP A 196 -13.55 -4.17 -6.56
N VAL A 197 -14.56 -4.39 -7.38
CA VAL A 197 -15.48 -3.38 -7.91
C VAL A 197 -16.84 -3.66 -7.28
N LEU A 198 -17.42 -2.64 -6.62
CA LEU A 198 -18.68 -2.72 -5.88
C LEU A 198 -19.72 -1.79 -6.50
#